data_9c60acb8de0c4ad1349deffdef7539c4
#
_entry.id   9c60acb8de0c4ad1349deffdef7539c4
#
_cell.length_a   1.000
_cell.length_b   1.000
_cell.length_c   1.000
_cell.angle_alpha   90.00
_cell.angle_beta   90.00
_cell.angle_gamma   90.00
#
_symmetry.space_group_name_H-M   'P 1'
#
loop_
_entity.id
_entity.type
_entity.pdbx_description
1 polymer ?
#
loop_
_entity_poly.entity_id
_entity_poly.type
_entity_poly.pdbx_seq_one_letter_code
_entity_poly.pdbx_strand_id
1 'polypeptide(L)'
;MNRQKSFENGRPTLYLVATPIGNLDEMTYRSINTLKNVKYIAAEDTRNTVKLLNHFEISTKLISHHEHNIKQSIPKLIQLLEEGNDIALVSDAGYPAISDPGYELVKEAIEHEINVVPISGCNACLDALVVSGIAPQPFMFYGFLDHLDKKKKKELIDLKKYKETIVFYESPHRIKKTLNLMLDILGDRNIALCREITKKHEEIIRGHISEIISIVEELKGEMVIVVEGSQEVEEEITFETTIKEDVDMYIEKGMSTKDAIKEVSKQRNLNKNSVYQEYHSK
;
A
#
# COMPACT_ATOMS: atom_id res chain seq x y z
N MET A 1 7.63 -1.58 -25.60
CA MET A 1 6.67 -2.50 -24.95
C MET A 1 7.43 -3.77 -24.60
N ASN A 2 7.48 -4.15 -23.33
CA ASN A 2 8.07 -5.41 -22.88
C ASN A 2 6.94 -6.44 -22.69
N ARG A 3 7.07 -7.66 -23.26
CA ARG A 3 6.12 -8.76 -23.11
C ARG A 3 6.86 -9.99 -22.61
N GLN A 4 6.55 -10.41 -21.40
CA GLN A 4 7.14 -11.56 -20.76
C GLN A 4 6.23 -12.80 -20.92
N LYS A 5 6.81 -13.91 -21.39
CA LYS A 5 6.25 -15.26 -21.33
C LYS A 5 7.18 -16.10 -20.48
N SER A 6 6.95 -16.09 -19.18
CA SER A 6 7.90 -16.49 -18.14
C SER A 6 8.46 -17.91 -18.28
N PHE A 7 7.73 -18.84 -18.94
CA PHE A 7 8.13 -20.24 -19.03
C PHE A 7 8.36 -20.73 -20.46
N GLU A 8 8.30 -19.82 -21.45
CA GLU A 8 8.44 -20.16 -22.87
C GLU A 8 9.71 -19.59 -23.52
N ASN A 9 10.40 -18.68 -22.88
CA ASN A 9 11.50 -17.92 -23.49
C ASN A 9 12.90 -18.39 -23.11
N GLY A 10 13.02 -19.35 -22.17
CA GLY A 10 14.31 -19.91 -21.73
C GLY A 10 15.21 -18.93 -20.97
N ARG A 11 14.69 -17.77 -20.59
CA ARG A 11 15.46 -16.75 -19.86
C ARG A 11 15.51 -17.07 -18.37
N PRO A 12 16.58 -16.65 -17.66
CA PRO A 12 16.67 -16.77 -16.21
C PRO A 12 15.54 -16.01 -15.52
N THR A 13 15.20 -16.44 -14.33
CA THR A 13 14.02 -15.92 -13.62
C THR A 13 14.37 -15.45 -12.21
N LEU A 14 13.94 -14.24 -11.90
CA LEU A 14 13.85 -13.73 -10.54
C LEU A 14 12.45 -14.06 -9.99
N TYR A 15 12.39 -14.97 -9.02
CA TYR A 15 11.16 -15.35 -8.34
C TYR A 15 10.96 -14.49 -7.09
N LEU A 16 9.82 -13.80 -6.99
CA LEU A 16 9.43 -13.09 -5.77
C LEU A 16 8.60 -14.04 -4.91
N VAL A 17 9.19 -14.56 -3.86
CA VAL A 17 8.56 -15.63 -3.05
C VAL A 17 8.04 -15.05 -1.75
N ALA A 18 6.72 -15.09 -1.57
CA ALA A 18 6.10 -14.72 -0.30
C ALA A 18 6.46 -15.77 0.77
N THR A 19 6.85 -15.28 1.95
CA THR A 19 7.18 -16.07 3.14
C THR A 19 6.06 -15.98 4.18
N PRO A 20 5.98 -16.93 5.14
CA PRO A 20 4.99 -16.89 6.20
C PRO A 20 5.04 -15.60 7.02
N ILE A 21 3.88 -15.11 7.45
CA ILE A 21 3.74 -13.94 8.31
C ILE A 21 3.59 -14.29 9.80
N GLY A 22 3.84 -15.55 10.16
CA GLY A 22 3.80 -16.01 11.53
C GLY A 22 3.43 -17.49 11.71
N ASN A 23 2.90 -18.12 10.67
CA ASN A 23 2.52 -19.54 10.67
C ASN A 23 3.21 -20.27 9.51
N LEU A 24 4.10 -21.19 9.83
CA LEU A 24 4.87 -21.95 8.85
C LEU A 24 3.99 -22.84 7.96
N ASP A 25 2.82 -23.27 8.43
CA ASP A 25 1.89 -24.10 7.68
C ASP A 25 1.27 -23.36 6.46
N GLU A 26 1.39 -22.04 6.43
CA GLU A 26 0.92 -21.23 5.30
C GLU A 26 1.93 -21.12 4.15
N MET A 27 3.08 -21.79 4.27
CA MET A 27 4.03 -21.87 3.17
C MET A 27 3.48 -22.74 2.05
N THR A 28 3.36 -22.17 0.84
CA THR A 28 2.80 -22.93 -0.29
C THR A 28 3.78 -23.99 -0.82
N TYR A 29 3.26 -25.11 -1.34
CA TYR A 29 4.08 -26.11 -2.03
C TYR A 29 4.92 -25.50 -3.16
N ARG A 30 4.37 -24.53 -3.89
CA ARG A 30 5.09 -23.85 -4.97
C ARG A 30 6.25 -23.02 -4.43
N SER A 31 6.05 -22.32 -3.30
CA SER A 31 7.12 -21.56 -2.64
C SER A 31 8.27 -22.48 -2.21
N ILE A 32 7.95 -23.60 -1.54
CA ILE A 32 8.96 -24.59 -1.10
C ILE A 32 9.72 -25.14 -2.29
N ASN A 33 9.01 -25.58 -3.35
CA ASN A 33 9.64 -26.13 -4.55
C ASN A 33 10.50 -25.09 -5.28
N THR A 34 10.04 -23.84 -5.37
CA THR A 34 10.83 -22.76 -5.98
C THR A 34 12.13 -22.54 -5.19
N LEU A 35 12.04 -22.41 -3.86
CA LEU A 35 13.23 -22.21 -3.02
C LEU A 35 14.21 -23.38 -3.06
N LYS A 36 13.73 -24.62 -3.27
CA LYS A 36 14.59 -25.81 -3.43
C LYS A 36 15.30 -25.85 -4.78
N ASN A 37 14.69 -25.30 -5.84
CA ASN A 37 15.17 -25.47 -7.22
C ASN A 37 16.00 -24.30 -7.74
N VAL A 38 15.86 -23.09 -7.18
CA VAL A 38 16.69 -21.93 -7.58
C VAL A 38 18.15 -22.10 -7.15
N LYS A 39 19.06 -21.44 -7.85
CA LYS A 39 20.49 -21.51 -7.55
C LYS A 39 20.86 -20.71 -6.29
N TYR A 40 20.18 -19.59 -6.08
CA TYR A 40 20.43 -18.68 -4.96
C TYR A 40 19.11 -18.15 -4.41
N ILE A 41 19.09 -17.80 -3.13
CA ILE A 41 18.01 -17.07 -2.49
C ILE A 41 18.60 -15.74 -1.98
N ALA A 42 18.11 -14.62 -2.52
CA ALA A 42 18.38 -13.29 -2.02
C ALA A 42 17.44 -13.02 -0.82
N ALA A 43 17.98 -12.70 0.34
CA ALA A 43 17.24 -12.58 1.58
C ALA A 43 17.58 -11.28 2.30
N GLU A 44 16.56 -10.67 2.91
CA GLU A 44 16.68 -9.45 3.71
C GLU A 44 17.51 -9.72 4.98
N ASP A 45 17.05 -10.62 5.85
CA ASP A 45 17.85 -11.14 6.96
C ASP A 45 18.12 -12.64 6.78
N THR A 46 19.35 -12.94 6.39
CA THR A 46 19.79 -14.33 6.17
C THR A 46 19.68 -15.20 7.42
N ARG A 47 19.74 -14.62 8.63
CA ARG A 47 19.61 -15.34 9.89
C ARG A 47 18.19 -15.84 10.13
N ASN A 48 17.19 -15.05 9.75
CA ASN A 48 15.78 -15.41 9.83
C ASN A 48 15.45 -16.41 8.73
N THR A 49 15.88 -16.12 7.50
CA THR A 49 15.66 -17.00 6.36
C THR A 49 16.25 -18.39 6.56
N VAL A 50 17.46 -18.53 7.15
CA VAL A 50 18.04 -19.85 7.48
C VAL A 50 17.12 -20.70 8.35
N LYS A 51 16.40 -20.10 9.32
CA LYS A 51 15.45 -20.86 10.17
C LYS A 51 14.31 -21.44 9.34
N LEU A 52 13.76 -20.62 8.43
CA LEU A 52 12.71 -21.03 7.49
C LEU A 52 13.20 -22.18 6.59
N LEU A 53 14.38 -22.00 5.98
CA LEU A 53 14.96 -23.00 5.07
C LEU A 53 15.24 -24.32 5.79
N ASN A 54 15.76 -24.29 7.00
CA ASN A 54 16.01 -25.49 7.79
C ASN A 54 14.72 -26.24 8.12
N HIS A 55 13.63 -25.52 8.43
CA HIS A 55 12.33 -26.15 8.71
C HIS A 55 11.79 -26.94 7.51
N PHE A 56 12.00 -26.44 6.30
CA PHE A 56 11.52 -27.09 5.07
C PHE A 56 12.59 -27.93 4.36
N GLU A 57 13.72 -28.17 5.02
CA GLU A 57 14.85 -28.96 4.47
C GLU A 57 15.34 -28.41 3.12
N ILE A 58 15.52 -27.09 3.05
CA ILE A 58 16.02 -26.37 1.87
C ILE A 58 17.49 -26.01 2.10
N SER A 59 18.38 -26.48 1.21
CA SER A 59 19.83 -26.27 1.30
C SER A 59 20.36 -25.19 0.33
N THR A 60 19.49 -24.44 -0.31
CA THR A 60 19.83 -23.42 -1.31
C THR A 60 20.66 -22.29 -0.69
N LYS A 61 21.67 -21.84 -1.42
CA LYS A 61 22.62 -20.82 -0.96
C LYS A 61 21.99 -19.45 -0.83
N LEU A 62 22.18 -18.82 0.34
CA LEU A 62 21.71 -17.46 0.63
C LEU A 62 22.68 -16.39 0.15
N ILE A 63 22.13 -15.28 -0.32
CA ILE A 63 22.82 -14.01 -0.59
C ILE A 63 22.07 -12.91 0.17
N SER A 64 22.79 -12.07 0.91
CA SER A 64 22.19 -10.94 1.63
C SER A 64 21.76 -9.85 0.66
N HIS A 65 20.49 -9.38 0.79
CA HIS A 65 19.93 -8.27 0.02
C HIS A 65 18.97 -7.48 0.91
N HIS A 66 19.46 -6.42 1.53
CA HIS A 66 18.71 -5.58 2.47
C HIS A 66 18.92 -4.09 2.13
N GLU A 67 18.11 -3.21 2.68
CA GLU A 67 18.12 -1.76 2.40
C GLU A 67 19.52 -1.14 2.40
N HIS A 68 20.38 -1.53 3.34
CA HIS A 68 21.73 -0.94 3.48
C HIS A 68 22.75 -1.45 2.47
N ASN A 69 22.50 -2.55 1.74
CA ASN A 69 23.45 -3.12 0.77
C ASN A 69 22.94 -3.15 -0.69
N ILE A 70 21.78 -2.57 -0.98
CA ILE A 70 21.13 -2.54 -2.29
C ILE A 70 22.12 -2.19 -3.41
N LYS A 71 22.92 -1.13 -3.24
CA LYS A 71 23.89 -0.66 -4.24
C LYS A 71 24.96 -1.69 -4.61
N GLN A 72 25.27 -2.61 -3.71
CA GLN A 72 26.29 -3.65 -3.91
C GLN A 72 25.66 -4.98 -4.32
N SER A 73 24.50 -5.31 -3.77
CA SER A 73 23.83 -6.59 -4.00
C SER A 73 23.12 -6.66 -5.35
N ILE A 74 22.50 -5.58 -5.84
CA ILE A 74 21.78 -5.57 -7.12
C ILE A 74 22.70 -5.92 -8.30
N PRO A 75 23.84 -5.24 -8.54
CA PRO A 75 24.72 -5.59 -9.67
C PRO A 75 25.16 -7.06 -9.63
N LYS A 76 25.45 -7.57 -8.43
CA LYS A 76 25.84 -8.97 -8.25
C LYS A 76 24.70 -9.95 -8.57
N LEU A 77 23.48 -9.66 -8.14
CA LEU A 77 22.31 -10.50 -8.40
C LEU A 77 21.94 -10.49 -9.87
N ILE A 78 22.00 -9.32 -10.54
CA ILE A 78 21.79 -9.20 -11.98
C ILE A 78 22.83 -10.00 -12.76
N GLN A 79 24.10 -9.86 -12.42
CA GLN A 79 25.17 -10.67 -13.05
C GLN A 79 24.89 -12.17 -12.94
N LEU A 80 24.52 -12.65 -11.76
CA LEU A 80 24.21 -14.08 -11.54
C LEU A 80 22.98 -14.54 -12.35
N LEU A 81 21.97 -13.68 -12.51
CA LEU A 81 20.81 -13.95 -13.36
C LEU A 81 21.23 -13.99 -14.84
N GLU A 82 22.05 -13.06 -15.32
CA GLU A 82 22.57 -13.05 -16.70
C GLU A 82 23.46 -14.27 -17.02
N GLU A 83 24.13 -14.84 -16.01
CA GLU A 83 24.85 -16.10 -16.12
C GLU A 83 23.92 -17.34 -16.28
N GLY A 84 22.61 -17.12 -16.33
CA GLY A 84 21.60 -18.18 -16.52
C GLY A 84 21.11 -18.84 -15.23
N ASN A 85 21.38 -18.25 -14.07
CA ASN A 85 20.89 -18.79 -12.80
C ASN A 85 19.52 -18.22 -12.45
N ASP A 86 18.62 -19.08 -11.97
CA ASP A 86 17.37 -18.63 -11.33
C ASP A 86 17.66 -18.21 -9.89
N ILE A 87 17.03 -17.12 -9.45
CA ILE A 87 17.16 -16.57 -8.09
C ILE A 87 15.78 -16.35 -7.49
N ALA A 88 15.60 -16.70 -6.21
CA ALA A 88 14.44 -16.29 -5.43
C ALA A 88 14.78 -15.08 -4.56
N LEU A 89 13.91 -14.08 -4.51
CA LEU A 89 13.93 -13.01 -3.54
C LEU A 89 12.88 -13.28 -2.47
N VAL A 90 13.28 -13.17 -1.21
CA VAL A 90 12.42 -13.30 -0.03
C VAL A 90 12.62 -12.13 0.92
N SER A 91 11.55 -11.72 1.61
CA SER A 91 11.61 -10.83 2.78
C SER A 91 11.50 -11.64 4.08
N ASP A 92 11.58 -10.98 5.21
CA ASP A 92 11.44 -11.63 6.51
C ASP A 92 10.02 -12.17 6.73
N ALA A 93 8.98 -11.49 6.19
CA ALA A 93 7.58 -11.89 6.29
C ALA A 93 6.75 -11.36 5.11
N GLY A 94 5.91 -12.20 4.52
CA GLY A 94 5.03 -11.80 3.42
C GLY A 94 5.73 -11.63 2.08
N TYR A 95 5.26 -10.68 1.26
CA TYR A 95 5.79 -10.43 -0.08
C TYR A 95 7.01 -9.52 -0.04
N PRO A 96 8.14 -9.91 -0.66
CA PRO A 96 9.24 -8.99 -0.90
C PRO A 96 8.79 -7.83 -1.81
N ALA A 97 9.45 -6.70 -1.72
CA ALA A 97 9.16 -5.45 -2.43
C ALA A 97 7.86 -4.73 -2.03
N ILE A 98 7.15 -5.21 -1.00
CA ILE A 98 5.99 -4.52 -0.41
C ILE A 98 6.33 -4.16 1.04
N SER A 99 6.64 -2.91 1.31
CA SER A 99 7.20 -2.41 2.58
C SER A 99 8.59 -2.96 2.94
N ASP A 100 9.18 -3.74 2.06
CA ASP A 100 10.47 -4.41 2.20
C ASP A 100 11.36 -4.14 0.98
N PRO A 101 12.68 -4.37 1.04
CA PRO A 101 13.58 -4.25 -0.11
C PRO A 101 13.19 -5.17 -1.27
N GLY A 102 13.42 -4.70 -2.52
CA GLY A 102 13.21 -5.55 -3.70
C GLY A 102 12.71 -4.81 -4.94
N TYR A 103 12.04 -3.66 -4.79
CA TYR A 103 11.52 -2.89 -5.93
C TYR A 103 12.62 -2.54 -6.93
N GLU A 104 13.76 -2.05 -6.45
CA GLU A 104 14.90 -1.68 -7.29
C GLU A 104 15.49 -2.90 -8.02
N LEU A 105 15.57 -4.05 -7.37
CA LEU A 105 16.02 -5.29 -8.01
C LEU A 105 15.04 -5.75 -9.09
N VAL A 106 13.73 -5.67 -8.83
CA VAL A 106 12.69 -5.99 -9.82
C VAL A 106 12.80 -5.08 -11.04
N LYS A 107 12.96 -3.78 -10.82
CA LYS A 107 13.11 -2.80 -11.89
C LYS A 107 14.33 -3.11 -12.75
N GLU A 108 15.47 -3.32 -12.14
CA GLU A 108 16.72 -3.64 -12.82
C GLU A 108 16.63 -4.97 -13.59
N ALA A 109 16.03 -6.01 -12.99
CA ALA A 109 15.81 -7.29 -13.67
C ALA A 109 14.95 -7.13 -14.94
N ILE A 110 13.92 -6.29 -14.92
CA ILE A 110 13.09 -6.00 -16.08
C ILE A 110 13.89 -5.25 -17.16
N GLU A 111 14.73 -4.30 -16.79
CA GLU A 111 15.60 -3.56 -17.71
C GLU A 111 16.63 -4.48 -18.41
N HIS A 112 17.08 -5.53 -17.71
CA HIS A 112 17.97 -6.58 -18.24
C HIS A 112 17.22 -7.74 -18.92
N GLU A 113 15.92 -7.57 -19.21
CA GLU A 113 15.08 -8.59 -19.85
C GLU A 113 15.00 -9.94 -19.13
N ILE A 114 15.28 -9.97 -17.83
CA ILE A 114 15.14 -11.13 -16.95
C ILE A 114 13.67 -11.33 -16.63
N ASN A 115 13.22 -12.58 -16.59
CA ASN A 115 11.85 -12.89 -16.15
C ASN A 115 11.67 -12.56 -14.67
N VAL A 116 10.55 -11.90 -14.32
CA VAL A 116 10.14 -11.68 -12.93
C VAL A 116 8.84 -12.40 -12.67
N VAL A 117 8.83 -13.36 -11.75
CA VAL A 117 7.68 -14.24 -11.50
C VAL A 117 7.27 -14.19 -10.03
N PRO A 118 6.03 -13.80 -9.71
CA PRO A 118 5.51 -13.85 -8.35
C PRO A 118 5.13 -15.28 -7.97
N ILE A 119 5.50 -15.67 -6.76
CA ILE A 119 5.07 -16.91 -6.13
C ILE A 119 4.12 -16.53 -4.99
N SER A 120 2.84 -16.78 -5.20
CA SER A 120 1.77 -16.39 -4.27
C SER A 120 1.92 -17.05 -2.89
N GLY A 121 1.57 -16.30 -1.86
CA GLY A 121 1.59 -16.74 -0.46
C GLY A 121 0.94 -15.72 0.47
N CYS A 122 1.31 -15.73 1.73
CA CYS A 122 0.74 -14.92 2.81
C CYS A 122 0.79 -13.41 2.52
N ASN A 123 -0.26 -12.71 2.93
CA ASN A 123 -0.35 -11.27 2.77
C ASN A 123 -1.22 -10.65 3.88
N ALA A 124 -0.60 -10.09 4.90
CA ALA A 124 -1.30 -9.53 6.05
C ALA A 124 -2.34 -8.45 5.68
N CYS A 125 -2.10 -7.67 4.62
CA CYS A 125 -3.05 -6.66 4.15
C CYS A 125 -4.36 -7.30 3.68
N LEU A 126 -4.28 -8.31 2.81
CA LEU A 126 -5.47 -9.00 2.29
C LEU A 126 -6.15 -9.84 3.36
N ASP A 127 -5.38 -10.51 4.22
CA ASP A 127 -5.92 -11.32 5.31
C ASP A 127 -6.72 -10.45 6.29
N ALA A 128 -6.18 -9.28 6.67
CA ALA A 128 -6.89 -8.32 7.51
C ALA A 128 -8.14 -7.76 6.82
N LEU A 129 -8.03 -7.43 5.54
CA LEU A 129 -9.14 -6.83 4.77
C LEU A 129 -10.34 -7.77 4.69
N VAL A 130 -10.13 -9.05 4.36
CA VAL A 130 -11.23 -10.01 4.18
C VAL A 130 -11.94 -10.38 5.48
N VAL A 131 -11.24 -10.26 6.62
CA VAL A 131 -11.83 -10.52 7.94
C VAL A 131 -12.33 -9.25 8.65
N SER A 132 -12.08 -8.06 8.09
CA SER A 132 -12.40 -6.78 8.74
C SER A 132 -13.90 -6.54 8.95
N GLY A 133 -14.74 -7.02 8.04
CA GLY A 133 -16.16 -6.67 7.97
C GLY A 133 -16.43 -5.29 7.36
N ILE A 134 -15.39 -4.61 6.83
CA ILE A 134 -15.46 -3.34 6.11
C ILE A 134 -15.47 -3.65 4.61
N ALA A 135 -16.08 -2.78 3.79
CA ALA A 135 -16.17 -2.98 2.34
C ALA A 135 -14.79 -3.25 1.72
N PRO A 136 -14.58 -4.43 1.10
CA PRO A 136 -13.24 -4.80 0.63
C PRO A 136 -12.87 -4.18 -0.72
N GLN A 137 -13.81 -3.48 -1.38
CA GLN A 137 -13.59 -2.90 -2.72
C GLN A 137 -14.39 -1.60 -2.89
N PRO A 138 -13.77 -0.57 -3.47
CA PRO A 138 -12.34 -0.45 -3.71
C PRO A 138 -11.56 -0.28 -2.40
N PHE A 139 -10.28 -0.64 -2.38
CA PHE A 139 -9.41 -0.40 -1.24
C PHE A 139 -8.04 0.11 -1.66
N MET A 140 -7.38 0.78 -0.73
CA MET A 140 -6.00 1.25 -0.87
C MET A 140 -5.14 0.65 0.24
N PHE A 141 -4.05 -0.01 -0.13
CA PHE A 141 -2.99 -0.35 0.80
C PHE A 141 -2.02 0.83 0.89
N TYR A 142 -1.95 1.45 2.06
CA TYR A 142 -1.05 2.59 2.32
C TYR A 142 0.29 2.14 2.89
N GLY A 143 0.29 1.05 3.68
CA GLY A 143 1.46 0.60 4.42
C GLY A 143 1.68 1.38 5.72
N PHE A 144 2.93 1.71 6.05
CA PHE A 144 3.26 2.43 7.28
C PHE A 144 3.15 3.95 7.08
N LEU A 145 2.47 4.62 8.01
CA LEU A 145 2.53 6.07 8.14
C LEU A 145 3.91 6.51 8.62
N ASP A 146 4.35 7.72 8.22
CA ASP A 146 5.65 8.27 8.63
C ASP A 146 5.80 8.27 10.17
N HIS A 147 7.00 8.04 10.63
CA HIS A 147 7.31 8.03 12.07
C HIS A 147 7.23 9.42 12.71
N LEU A 148 7.42 10.49 11.93
CA LEU A 148 7.34 11.88 12.39
C LEU A 148 5.89 12.36 12.39
N ASP A 149 5.40 12.82 13.54
CA ASP A 149 4.00 13.27 13.71
C ASP A 149 3.55 14.31 12.70
N LYS A 150 4.42 15.26 12.37
CA LYS A 150 4.08 16.32 11.41
C LYS A 150 3.79 15.76 10.01
N LYS A 151 4.56 14.77 9.59
CA LYS A 151 4.36 14.12 8.30
C LYS A 151 3.15 13.19 8.34
N LYS A 152 3.04 12.35 9.41
CA LYS A 152 1.88 11.49 9.65
C LYS A 152 0.57 12.27 9.62
N LYS A 153 0.50 13.44 10.28
CA LYS A 153 -0.68 14.31 10.22
C LYS A 153 -0.99 14.77 8.80
N LYS A 154 0.03 15.14 8.04
CA LYS A 154 -0.16 15.55 6.64
C LYS A 154 -0.71 14.40 5.80
N GLU A 155 -0.13 13.21 5.91
CA GLU A 155 -0.60 12.01 5.22
C GLU A 155 -2.08 11.71 5.55
N LEU A 156 -2.45 11.75 6.83
CA LEU A 156 -3.85 11.54 7.24
C LEU A 156 -4.80 12.62 6.72
N ILE A 157 -4.36 13.89 6.65
CA ILE A 157 -5.16 14.98 6.06
C ILE A 157 -5.39 14.71 4.57
N ASP A 158 -4.35 14.30 3.85
CA ASP A 158 -4.44 13.98 2.42
C ASP A 158 -5.39 12.79 2.17
N LEU A 159 -5.45 11.84 3.12
CA LEU A 159 -6.32 10.66 3.07
C LEU A 159 -7.76 10.90 3.56
N LYS A 160 -8.04 12.04 4.21
CA LYS A 160 -9.33 12.28 4.87
C LYS A 160 -10.55 12.10 3.96
N LYS A 161 -10.45 12.47 2.69
CA LYS A 161 -11.56 12.46 1.74
C LYS A 161 -11.67 11.16 0.93
N TYR A 162 -10.74 10.21 1.11
CA TYR A 162 -10.79 8.96 0.38
C TYR A 162 -12.01 8.14 0.80
N LYS A 163 -12.80 7.73 -0.20
CA LYS A 163 -14.03 6.92 -0.02
C LYS A 163 -13.74 5.42 0.03
N GLU A 164 -12.56 5.04 -0.42
CA GLU A 164 -12.06 3.68 -0.42
C GLU A 164 -11.67 3.24 0.99
N THR A 165 -11.78 1.95 1.25
CA THR A 165 -11.20 1.34 2.45
C THR A 165 -9.68 1.48 2.44
N ILE A 166 -9.07 1.90 3.54
CA ILE A 166 -7.63 2.10 3.64
C ILE A 166 -7.04 1.10 4.62
N VAL A 167 -5.96 0.44 4.20
CA VAL A 167 -5.24 -0.53 5.04
C VAL A 167 -3.86 0.01 5.39
N PHE A 168 -3.56 0.04 6.70
CA PHE A 168 -2.27 0.46 7.24
C PHE A 168 -1.60 -0.66 8.00
N TYR A 169 -0.27 -0.68 7.98
CA TYR A 169 0.54 -1.42 8.95
C TYR A 169 0.94 -0.50 10.09
N GLU A 170 0.95 -1.02 11.32
CA GLU A 170 1.43 -0.25 12.46
C GLU A 170 2.08 -1.15 13.54
N SER A 171 3.05 -0.58 14.22
CA SER A 171 3.73 -1.26 15.32
C SER A 171 2.99 -1.07 16.66
N PRO A 172 3.14 -2.01 17.61
CA PRO A 172 2.49 -1.91 18.92
C PRO A 172 2.90 -0.68 19.72
N HIS A 173 4.12 -0.17 19.50
CA HIS A 173 4.62 1.01 20.21
C HIS A 173 4.04 2.32 19.69
N ARG A 174 3.47 2.32 18.50
CA ARG A 174 2.96 3.52 17.82
C ARG A 174 1.44 3.54 17.73
N ILE A 175 0.78 2.40 17.88
CA ILE A 175 -0.64 2.21 17.58
C ILE A 175 -1.56 3.21 18.30
N LYS A 176 -1.40 3.41 19.61
CA LYS A 176 -2.23 4.35 20.37
C LYS A 176 -2.13 5.76 19.81
N LYS A 177 -0.91 6.21 19.54
CA LYS A 177 -0.66 7.55 19.01
C LYS A 177 -1.24 7.70 17.59
N THR A 178 -1.11 6.67 16.78
CA THR A 178 -1.65 6.65 15.42
C THR A 178 -3.17 6.68 15.43
N LEU A 179 -3.84 5.89 16.27
CA LEU A 179 -5.30 5.91 16.39
C LEU A 179 -5.83 7.25 16.91
N ASN A 180 -5.16 7.89 17.87
CA ASN A 180 -5.56 9.23 18.32
C ASN A 180 -5.47 10.25 17.18
N LEU A 181 -4.40 10.23 16.36
CA LEU A 181 -4.28 11.11 15.21
C LEU A 181 -5.32 10.79 14.12
N MET A 182 -5.66 9.53 13.93
CA MET A 182 -6.74 9.13 13.01
C MET A 182 -8.08 9.67 13.51
N LEU A 183 -8.40 9.53 14.80
CA LEU A 183 -9.63 10.08 15.39
C LEU A 183 -9.72 11.59 15.18
N ASP A 184 -8.65 12.30 15.48
CA ASP A 184 -8.61 13.78 15.36
C ASP A 184 -8.81 14.27 13.91
N ILE A 185 -8.29 13.52 12.92
CA ILE A 185 -8.22 13.99 11.53
C ILE A 185 -9.29 13.34 10.66
N LEU A 186 -9.45 12.02 10.73
CA LEU A 186 -10.40 11.28 9.90
C LEU A 186 -11.81 11.25 10.49
N GLY A 187 -11.94 11.58 11.80
CA GLY A 187 -13.16 11.38 12.57
C GLY A 187 -13.28 9.98 13.14
N ASP A 188 -14.37 9.70 13.83
CA ASP A 188 -14.61 8.43 14.52
C ASP A 188 -15.16 7.36 13.56
N ARG A 189 -14.31 6.92 12.64
CA ARG A 189 -14.67 5.90 11.63
C ARG A 189 -14.72 4.50 12.23
N ASN A 190 -15.45 3.62 11.57
CA ASN A 190 -15.33 2.18 11.79
C ASN A 190 -13.95 1.70 11.35
N ILE A 191 -13.33 0.90 12.20
CA ILE A 191 -12.06 0.24 11.88
C ILE A 191 -12.08 -1.23 12.31
N ALA A 192 -11.22 -2.01 11.69
CA ALA A 192 -10.82 -3.31 12.23
C ALA A 192 -9.32 -3.26 12.53
N LEU A 193 -8.98 -3.51 13.79
CA LEU A 193 -7.60 -3.69 14.24
C LEU A 193 -7.32 -5.19 14.29
N CYS A 194 -6.53 -5.68 13.34
CA CYS A 194 -6.13 -7.07 13.24
C CYS A 194 -4.72 -7.21 13.78
N ARG A 195 -4.50 -8.05 14.78
CA ARG A 195 -3.19 -8.25 15.38
C ARG A 195 -2.77 -9.71 15.34
N GLU A 196 -1.47 -9.93 15.24
CA GLU A 196 -0.87 -11.26 15.27
C GLU A 196 -1.56 -12.25 14.29
N ILE A 197 -1.98 -11.77 13.11
CA ILE A 197 -2.65 -12.58 12.08
C ILE A 197 -1.82 -13.83 11.79
N THR A 198 -2.49 -14.98 11.67
CA THR A 198 -1.95 -16.32 11.49
C THR A 198 -1.23 -16.93 12.70
N LYS A 199 -0.95 -16.12 13.73
CA LYS A 199 -0.21 -16.56 14.92
C LYS A 199 -1.17 -17.07 16.01
N LYS A 200 -0.61 -17.73 17.03
CA LYS A 200 -1.38 -18.29 18.17
C LYS A 200 -2.27 -17.25 18.88
N HIS A 201 -1.88 -16.00 18.86
CA HIS A 201 -2.61 -14.91 19.54
C HIS A 201 -3.31 -13.97 18.55
N GLU A 202 -3.72 -14.53 17.39
CA GLU A 202 -4.53 -13.81 16.41
C GLU A 202 -5.79 -13.24 17.06
N GLU A 203 -6.02 -11.97 16.81
CA GLU A 203 -7.21 -11.28 17.30
C GLU A 203 -7.65 -10.19 16.32
N ILE A 204 -8.95 -10.10 16.10
CA ILE A 204 -9.56 -9.10 15.24
C ILE A 204 -10.58 -8.31 16.05
N ILE A 205 -10.29 -7.03 16.26
CA ILE A 205 -11.10 -6.10 17.06
C ILE A 205 -11.77 -5.14 16.09
N ARG A 206 -13.11 -5.08 16.13
CA ARG A 206 -13.93 -4.25 15.25
C ARG A 206 -14.73 -3.25 16.07
N GLY A 207 -14.79 -2.01 15.63
CA GLY A 207 -15.54 -0.95 16.27
C GLY A 207 -15.12 0.43 15.78
N HIS A 208 -15.58 1.46 16.46
CA HIS A 208 -15.12 2.82 16.19
C HIS A 208 -13.71 3.05 16.72
N ILE A 209 -12.98 4.01 16.10
CA ILE A 209 -11.62 4.35 16.54
C ILE A 209 -11.59 4.69 18.04
N SER A 210 -12.57 5.46 18.52
CA SER A 210 -12.67 5.87 19.93
C SER A 210 -12.81 4.68 20.89
N GLU A 211 -13.54 3.64 20.50
CA GLU A 211 -13.72 2.44 21.31
C GLU A 211 -12.42 1.64 21.41
N ILE A 212 -11.72 1.46 20.28
CA ILE A 212 -10.48 0.68 20.24
C ILE A 212 -9.33 1.37 20.97
N ILE A 213 -9.27 2.70 20.95
CA ILE A 213 -8.28 3.49 21.72
C ILE A 213 -8.33 3.13 23.22
N SER A 214 -9.52 2.83 23.75
CA SER A 214 -9.70 2.54 25.18
C SER A 214 -8.98 1.27 25.65
N ILE A 215 -8.75 0.32 24.76
CA ILE A 215 -8.13 -0.99 25.08
C ILE A 215 -6.75 -1.19 24.45
N VAL A 216 -6.32 -0.30 23.55
CA VAL A 216 -5.13 -0.53 22.71
C VAL A 216 -3.81 -0.61 23.48
N GLU A 217 -3.74 -0.06 24.69
CA GLU A 217 -2.53 -0.12 25.54
C GLU A 217 -2.20 -1.53 26.02
N GLU A 218 -3.19 -2.40 26.11
CA GLU A 218 -3.03 -3.79 26.54
C GLU A 218 -2.52 -4.69 25.40
N LEU A 219 -2.61 -4.20 24.16
CA LEU A 219 -2.35 -4.99 22.97
C LEU A 219 -0.84 -5.01 22.61
N LYS A 220 -0.39 -6.19 22.22
CA LYS A 220 1.00 -6.44 21.78
C LYS A 220 1.00 -7.12 20.41
N GLY A 221 2.16 -7.10 19.77
CA GLY A 221 2.38 -7.76 18.49
C GLY A 221 2.16 -6.85 17.28
N GLU A 222 2.36 -7.40 16.10
CA GLU A 222 2.18 -6.69 14.83
C GLU A 222 0.71 -6.45 14.53
N MET A 223 0.42 -5.30 13.94
CA MET A 223 -0.96 -4.84 13.75
C MET A 223 -1.21 -4.35 12.33
N VAL A 224 -2.39 -4.69 11.83
CA VAL A 224 -2.95 -4.14 10.60
C VAL A 224 -4.22 -3.38 10.97
N ILE A 225 -4.34 -2.15 10.50
CA ILE A 225 -5.52 -1.30 10.68
C ILE A 225 -6.26 -1.22 9.35
N VAL A 226 -7.48 -1.71 9.31
CA VAL A 226 -8.40 -1.52 8.17
C VAL A 226 -9.36 -0.40 8.55
N VAL A 227 -9.37 0.69 7.79
CA VAL A 227 -10.17 1.88 8.08
C VAL A 227 -11.24 2.04 7.01
N GLU A 228 -12.48 2.22 7.44
CA GLU A 228 -13.59 2.56 6.55
C GLU A 228 -13.32 3.88 5.81
N GLY A 229 -13.67 3.94 4.53
CA GLY A 229 -13.55 5.15 3.72
C GLY A 229 -14.43 6.31 4.24
N SER A 230 -14.19 7.50 3.73
CA SER A 230 -15.00 8.68 4.08
C SER A 230 -16.45 8.48 3.70
N GLN A 231 -17.34 8.71 4.64
CA GLN A 231 -18.79 8.79 4.42
C GLN A 231 -19.24 10.24 4.19
N GLU A 232 -18.30 11.20 4.15
CA GLU A 232 -18.65 12.57 3.82
C GLU A 232 -19.28 12.61 2.43
N VAL A 233 -20.56 12.89 2.37
CA VAL A 233 -21.25 13.21 1.13
C VAL A 233 -20.70 14.57 0.71
N GLU A 234 -20.05 14.65 -0.47
CA GLU A 234 -19.83 15.96 -1.06
C GLU A 234 -21.23 16.56 -1.24
N GLU A 235 -21.57 17.57 -0.43
CA GLU A 235 -22.75 18.36 -0.74
C GLU A 235 -22.52 18.87 -2.16
N GLU A 236 -23.29 18.37 -3.12
CA GLU A 236 -23.42 19.03 -4.41
C GLU A 236 -23.86 20.44 -4.08
N ILE A 237 -22.95 21.42 -4.21
CA ILE A 237 -23.31 22.82 -4.06
C ILE A 237 -24.29 23.10 -5.18
N THR A 238 -25.57 22.87 -4.91
CA THR A 238 -26.66 23.26 -5.80
C THR A 238 -26.76 24.78 -5.71
N PHE A 239 -26.32 25.42 -6.73
CA PHE A 239 -26.51 26.86 -6.87
C PHE A 239 -27.96 27.12 -7.27
N GLU A 240 -28.67 27.91 -6.48
CA GLU A 240 -30.05 28.33 -6.82
C GLU A 240 -30.10 29.24 -8.06
N THR A 241 -28.98 29.83 -8.45
CA THR A 241 -28.78 30.72 -9.58
C THR A 241 -28.06 30.05 -10.74
N THR A 242 -28.30 30.47 -11.93
CA THR A 242 -27.56 30.07 -13.13
C THR A 242 -26.18 30.74 -13.16
N ILE A 243 -25.26 30.16 -13.92
CA ILE A 243 -23.93 30.76 -14.15
C ILE A 243 -24.06 32.19 -14.71
N LYS A 244 -25.06 32.40 -15.56
CA LYS A 244 -25.32 33.71 -16.18
C LYS A 244 -25.74 34.74 -15.14
N GLU A 245 -26.68 34.38 -14.27
CA GLU A 245 -27.15 35.24 -13.18
C GLU A 245 -26.02 35.60 -12.21
N ASP A 246 -25.15 34.67 -11.86
CA ASP A 246 -24.00 34.94 -11.00
C ASP A 246 -22.99 35.88 -11.64
N VAL A 247 -22.69 35.71 -12.93
CA VAL A 247 -21.77 36.60 -13.65
C VAL A 247 -22.36 37.99 -13.76
N ASP A 248 -23.65 38.12 -14.10
CA ASP A 248 -24.33 39.37 -14.19
C ASP A 248 -24.36 40.13 -12.82
N MET A 249 -24.60 39.40 -11.72
CA MET A 249 -24.54 39.95 -10.36
C MET A 249 -23.18 40.55 -10.04
N TYR A 250 -22.07 39.88 -10.41
CA TYR A 250 -20.74 40.45 -10.20
C TYR A 250 -20.44 41.63 -11.11
N ILE A 251 -20.97 41.67 -12.32
CA ILE A 251 -20.86 42.84 -13.23
C ILE A 251 -21.62 44.02 -12.66
N GLU A 252 -22.84 43.84 -12.14
CA GLU A 252 -23.62 44.89 -11.47
C GLU A 252 -22.91 45.45 -10.25
N LYS A 253 -22.09 44.62 -9.55
CA LYS A 253 -21.21 45.07 -8.45
C LYS A 253 -19.93 45.79 -8.92
N GLY A 254 -19.79 46.05 -10.23
CA GLY A 254 -18.70 46.85 -10.80
C GLY A 254 -17.48 46.03 -11.27
N MET A 255 -17.58 44.71 -11.35
CA MET A 255 -16.49 43.90 -11.89
C MET A 255 -16.49 43.89 -13.42
N SER A 256 -15.31 43.75 -14.03
CA SER A 256 -15.24 43.46 -15.46
C SER A 256 -15.80 42.05 -15.75
N THR A 257 -16.42 41.87 -16.92
CA THR A 257 -16.95 40.54 -17.34
C THR A 257 -15.90 39.44 -17.20
N LYS A 258 -14.63 39.73 -17.49
CA LYS A 258 -13.52 38.81 -17.38
C LYS A 258 -13.24 38.40 -15.92
N ASP A 259 -13.33 39.34 -15.00
CA ASP A 259 -13.10 39.09 -13.57
C ASP A 259 -14.31 38.41 -12.92
N ALA A 260 -15.53 38.82 -13.31
CA ALA A 260 -16.76 38.14 -12.89
C ALA A 260 -16.77 36.65 -13.28
N ILE A 261 -16.45 36.34 -14.53
CA ILE A 261 -16.31 34.92 -15.00
C ILE A 261 -15.25 34.19 -14.18
N LYS A 262 -14.12 34.83 -13.86
CA LYS A 262 -13.07 34.21 -13.04
C LYS A 262 -13.57 33.94 -11.62
N GLU A 263 -14.31 34.84 -11.02
CA GLU A 263 -14.84 34.67 -9.67
C GLU A 263 -15.91 33.59 -9.60
N VAL A 264 -16.86 33.57 -10.55
CA VAL A 264 -17.88 32.52 -10.66
C VAL A 264 -17.25 31.14 -10.92
N SER A 265 -16.21 31.07 -11.77
CA SER A 265 -15.49 29.80 -11.99
C SER A 265 -14.86 29.26 -10.72
N LYS A 266 -14.32 30.15 -9.88
CA LYS A 266 -13.73 29.79 -8.58
C LYS A 266 -14.81 29.38 -7.57
N GLN A 267 -15.89 30.15 -7.48
CA GLN A 267 -17.00 29.89 -6.56
C GLN A 267 -17.71 28.56 -6.87
N ARG A 268 -17.91 28.24 -8.15
CA ARG A 268 -18.58 27.01 -8.61
C ARG A 268 -17.64 25.84 -8.86
N ASN A 269 -16.34 26.03 -8.58
CA ASN A 269 -15.29 25.04 -8.86
C ASN A 269 -15.33 24.51 -10.33
N LEU A 270 -15.60 25.41 -11.28
CA LEU A 270 -15.71 25.11 -12.71
C LEU A 270 -14.48 25.63 -13.47
N ASN A 271 -14.22 25.02 -14.63
CA ASN A 271 -13.19 25.54 -15.52
C ASN A 271 -13.64 26.91 -16.09
N LYS A 272 -12.74 27.91 -16.08
CA LYS A 272 -13.03 29.25 -16.58
C LYS A 272 -13.56 29.27 -18.01
N ASN A 273 -13.06 28.39 -18.88
CA ASN A 273 -13.52 28.31 -20.26
C ASN A 273 -14.96 27.78 -20.34
N SER A 274 -15.34 26.85 -19.46
CA SER A 274 -16.73 26.36 -19.39
C SER A 274 -17.69 27.47 -18.97
N VAL A 275 -17.34 28.24 -17.93
CA VAL A 275 -18.13 29.40 -17.46
C VAL A 275 -18.24 30.46 -18.56
N TYR A 276 -17.15 30.72 -19.28
CA TYR A 276 -17.13 31.67 -20.40
C TYR A 276 -18.06 31.22 -21.54
N GLN A 277 -17.99 29.95 -21.93
CA GLN A 277 -18.86 29.40 -23.00
C GLN A 277 -20.32 29.46 -22.59
N GLU A 278 -20.66 29.08 -21.37
CA GLU A 278 -22.03 29.07 -20.87
C GLU A 278 -22.58 30.48 -20.73
N TYR A 279 -21.80 31.44 -20.27
CA TYR A 279 -22.20 32.86 -20.18
C TYR A 279 -22.49 33.48 -21.56
N HIS A 280 -21.73 33.07 -22.60
CA HIS A 280 -21.88 33.60 -23.97
C HIS A 280 -22.74 32.72 -24.88
N SER A 281 -23.19 31.54 -24.41
CA SER A 281 -24.17 30.70 -25.15
C SER A 281 -25.52 31.41 -25.18
N LYS A 282 -26.11 31.49 -26.39
CA LYS A 282 -27.41 32.15 -26.64
C LYS A 282 -28.56 31.35 -26.06
#